data_b3b5345b17b7eacb6c0fbfa624338c9a
#
_entry.id   b3b5345b17b7eacb6c0fbfa624338c9a
#
_cell.length_a   1.000
_cell.length_b   1.000
_cell.length_c   1.000
_cell.angle_alpha   90.00
_cell.angle_beta   90.00
_cell.angle_gamma   90.00
#
_symmetry.space_group_name_H-M   'P 1'
#
loop_
_entity.id
_entity.type
_entity.pdbx_description
1 polymer ?
#
loop_
_entity_poly.entity_id
_entity_poly.type
_entity_poly.pdbx_seq_one_letter_code
_entity_poly.pdbx_strand_id
1 'polypeptide(L)'
;MINKALDEGYASIHDFVPQLKNNFAKYLIYWLGNIVVWIIAVICVGLITLVGSLIVALVKWAAIRVLFILFIGLLFFIAAIYIEVNMALWFPAMLVDHLDVISAFKRSFSIVKKNFWMILGISLLVSLVSSLVNLILSVFGIIPLIGSIILSIMPTVSTFLMMVFYLMFYKDQRINYFYQE
;
A
#
# COMPACT_ATOMS: atom_id res chain seq x y z
N MET A 1 -2.50 14.92 -12.64
CA MET A 1 -1.34 15.83 -12.53
C MET A 1 -0.02 15.09 -12.66
N ILE A 2 0.34 14.16 -11.77
CA ILE A 2 1.59 13.37 -11.85
C ILE A 2 1.70 12.62 -13.19
N ASN A 3 0.63 11.95 -13.63
CA ASN A 3 0.62 11.23 -14.89
C ASN A 3 0.89 12.15 -16.10
N LYS A 4 0.27 13.34 -16.13
CA LYS A 4 0.52 14.36 -17.16
C LYS A 4 1.94 14.89 -17.11
N ALA A 5 2.48 15.14 -15.91
CA ALA A 5 3.86 15.57 -15.73
C ALA A 5 4.88 14.54 -16.23
N LEU A 6 4.58 13.24 -16.05
CA LEU A 6 5.42 12.16 -16.55
C LEU A 6 5.36 11.99 -18.09
N ASP A 7 4.21 12.31 -18.70
CA ASP A 7 4.02 12.16 -20.15
C ASP A 7 4.48 13.41 -20.93
N GLU A 8 4.20 14.61 -20.40
CA GLU A 8 4.42 15.89 -21.09
C GLU A 8 5.63 16.67 -20.55
N GLY A 9 6.25 16.22 -19.45
CA GLY A 9 7.40 16.87 -18.81
C GLY A 9 7.05 18.12 -17.99
N TYR A 10 5.76 18.54 -17.98
CA TYR A 10 5.29 19.67 -17.17
C TYR A 10 3.88 19.44 -16.63
N ALA A 11 3.54 20.12 -15.54
CA ALA A 11 2.19 20.16 -14.99
C ALA A 11 1.91 21.54 -14.41
N SER A 12 0.73 22.10 -14.72
CA SER A 12 0.27 23.36 -14.17
C SER A 12 -0.65 23.15 -12.97
N ILE A 13 -0.62 24.10 -12.03
CA ILE A 13 -1.57 24.12 -10.91
C ILE A 13 -3.01 24.23 -11.41
N HIS A 14 -3.24 24.88 -12.55
CA HIS A 14 -4.57 24.97 -13.18
C HIS A 14 -5.13 23.61 -13.63
N ASP A 15 -4.27 22.62 -13.89
CA ASP A 15 -4.69 21.26 -14.23
C ASP A 15 -5.16 20.45 -13.01
N PHE A 16 -4.87 20.92 -11.80
CA PHE A 16 -5.13 20.17 -10.57
C PHE A 16 -6.62 19.93 -10.35
N VAL A 17 -7.43 20.98 -10.39
CA VAL A 17 -8.87 20.89 -10.10
C VAL A 17 -9.63 20.05 -11.14
N PRO A 18 -9.45 20.25 -12.46
CA PRO A 18 -10.08 19.41 -13.47
C PRO A 18 -9.68 17.93 -13.35
N GLN A 19 -8.40 17.64 -13.14
CA GLN A 19 -7.93 16.26 -13.02
C GLN A 19 -8.40 15.59 -11.72
N LEU A 20 -8.47 16.33 -10.62
CA LEU A 20 -9.04 15.85 -9.36
C LEU A 20 -10.52 15.47 -9.58
N LYS A 21 -11.31 16.35 -10.17
CA LYS A 21 -12.74 16.10 -10.45
C LYS A 21 -12.94 14.88 -11.35
N ASN A 22 -12.15 14.74 -12.42
CA ASN A 22 -12.27 13.65 -13.37
C ASN A 22 -11.87 12.29 -12.79
N ASN A 23 -10.94 12.27 -11.84
CA ASN A 23 -10.43 11.03 -11.23
C ASN A 23 -10.95 10.79 -9.81
N PHE A 24 -11.76 11.71 -9.27
CA PHE A 24 -12.29 11.60 -7.91
C PHE A 24 -13.08 10.31 -7.68
N ALA A 25 -13.97 9.96 -8.63
CA ALA A 25 -14.75 8.72 -8.55
C ALA A 25 -13.84 7.48 -8.52
N LYS A 26 -12.78 7.44 -9.35
CA LYS A 26 -11.81 6.34 -9.37
C LYS A 26 -11.07 6.22 -8.03
N TYR A 27 -10.66 7.36 -7.46
CA TYR A 27 -10.01 7.40 -6.16
C TYR A 27 -10.94 6.91 -5.06
N LEU A 28 -12.19 7.36 -5.07
CA LEU A 28 -13.19 6.93 -4.07
C LEU A 28 -13.46 5.42 -4.16
N ILE A 29 -13.64 4.90 -5.38
CA ILE A 29 -13.87 3.46 -5.62
C ILE A 29 -12.65 2.64 -5.19
N TYR A 30 -11.43 3.10 -5.50
CA TYR A 30 -10.20 2.46 -5.02
C TYR A 30 -10.15 2.42 -3.49
N TRP A 31 -10.44 3.55 -2.83
CA TRP A 31 -10.43 3.63 -1.37
C TRP A 31 -11.47 2.71 -0.73
N LEU A 32 -12.69 2.68 -1.25
CA LEU A 32 -13.74 1.75 -0.82
C LEU A 32 -13.33 0.29 -1.06
N GLY A 33 -12.78 -0.01 -2.23
CA GLY A 33 -12.26 -1.35 -2.54
C GLY A 33 -11.15 -1.79 -1.59
N ASN A 34 -10.25 -0.87 -1.24
CA ASN A 34 -9.20 -1.10 -0.24
C ASN A 34 -9.81 -1.47 1.13
N ILE A 35 -10.81 -0.70 1.59
CA ILE A 35 -11.52 -1.01 2.84
C ILE A 35 -12.13 -2.42 2.79
N VAL A 36 -12.79 -2.78 1.70
CA VAL A 36 -13.41 -4.12 1.54
C VAL A 36 -12.36 -5.22 1.65
N VAL A 37 -11.22 -5.08 0.98
CA VAL A 37 -10.12 -6.07 1.09
C VAL A 37 -9.63 -6.21 2.52
N TRP A 38 -9.43 -5.08 3.24
CA TRP A 38 -9.01 -5.11 4.63
C TRP A 38 -10.07 -5.70 5.57
N ILE A 39 -11.36 -5.43 5.35
CA ILE A 39 -12.45 -6.06 6.11
C ILE A 39 -12.41 -7.58 5.92
N ILE A 40 -12.27 -8.06 4.68
CA ILE A 40 -12.17 -9.49 4.40
C ILE A 40 -10.94 -10.09 5.10
N ALA A 41 -9.79 -9.43 5.02
CA ALA A 41 -8.57 -9.87 5.69
C ALA A 41 -8.76 -9.99 7.21
N VAL A 42 -9.36 -8.97 7.85
CA VAL A 42 -9.66 -8.97 9.30
C VAL A 42 -10.61 -10.08 9.68
N ILE A 43 -11.66 -10.33 8.89
CA ILE A 43 -12.61 -11.44 9.12
C ILE A 43 -11.87 -12.78 9.03
N CYS A 44 -11.05 -13.00 8.00
CA CYS A 44 -10.28 -14.23 7.86
C CYS A 44 -9.35 -14.48 9.05
N VAL A 45 -8.64 -13.43 9.47
CA VAL A 45 -7.76 -13.51 10.65
C VAL A 45 -8.56 -13.76 11.92
N GLY A 46 -9.70 -13.09 12.09
CA GLY A 46 -10.59 -13.29 13.23
C GLY A 46 -11.05 -14.76 13.34
N LEU A 47 -11.44 -15.36 12.22
CA LEU A 47 -11.82 -16.78 12.16
C LEU A 47 -10.64 -17.70 12.50
N ILE A 48 -9.47 -17.46 11.93
CA ILE A 48 -8.26 -18.25 12.23
C ILE A 48 -7.88 -18.12 13.70
N THR A 49 -7.96 -16.92 14.26
CA THR A 49 -7.67 -16.67 15.68
C THR A 49 -8.68 -17.35 16.59
N LEU A 50 -9.96 -17.35 16.22
CA LEU A 50 -11.02 -18.02 16.98
C LEU A 50 -10.79 -19.54 17.00
N VAL A 51 -10.57 -20.16 15.85
CA VAL A 51 -10.25 -21.59 15.77
C VAL A 51 -8.96 -21.91 16.53
N GLY A 52 -7.93 -21.09 16.35
CA GLY A 52 -6.67 -21.22 17.05
C GLY A 52 -6.81 -21.12 18.57
N SER A 53 -7.64 -20.20 19.08
CA SER A 53 -7.89 -20.06 20.52
C SER A 53 -8.55 -21.30 21.13
N LEU A 54 -9.45 -21.96 20.39
CA LEU A 54 -10.05 -23.22 20.82
C LEU A 54 -8.99 -24.33 20.94
N ILE A 55 -8.09 -24.42 19.97
CA ILE A 55 -6.98 -25.40 20.00
C ILE A 55 -6.05 -25.11 21.18
N VAL A 56 -5.68 -23.82 21.36
CA VAL A 56 -4.78 -23.40 22.44
C VAL A 56 -5.41 -23.61 23.83
N ALA A 57 -6.75 -23.52 23.97
CA ALA A 57 -7.43 -23.81 25.23
C ALA A 57 -7.23 -25.25 25.69
N LEU A 58 -7.03 -26.20 24.77
CA LEU A 58 -6.77 -27.62 25.08
C LEU A 58 -5.32 -27.87 25.49
N VAL A 59 -4.40 -26.93 25.23
CA VAL A 59 -2.98 -27.07 25.55
C VAL A 59 -2.71 -26.57 26.97
N LYS A 60 -2.22 -27.45 27.85
CA LYS A 60 -1.93 -27.12 29.25
C LYS A 60 -0.65 -26.29 29.43
N TRP A 61 0.29 -26.35 28.49
CA TRP A 61 1.63 -25.75 28.59
C TRP A 61 1.62 -24.28 28.14
N ALA A 62 1.90 -23.37 29.05
CA ALA A 62 1.90 -21.93 28.78
C ALA A 62 2.87 -21.52 27.63
N ALA A 63 4.05 -22.13 27.60
CA ALA A 63 5.06 -21.86 26.56
C ALA A 63 4.54 -22.16 25.15
N ILE A 64 3.81 -23.27 24.96
CA ILE A 64 3.25 -23.65 23.66
C ILE A 64 2.17 -22.65 23.25
N ARG A 65 1.35 -22.15 24.19
CA ARG A 65 0.34 -21.12 23.89
C ARG A 65 0.99 -19.85 23.35
N VAL A 66 2.06 -19.38 24.00
CA VAL A 66 2.79 -18.18 23.57
C VAL A 66 3.37 -18.37 22.17
N LEU A 67 4.04 -19.50 21.91
CA LEU A 67 4.59 -19.82 20.60
C LEU A 67 3.51 -19.84 19.51
N PHE A 68 2.34 -20.38 19.81
CA PHE A 68 1.22 -20.42 18.86
C PHE A 68 0.68 -19.04 18.52
N ILE A 69 0.51 -18.16 19.54
CA ILE A 69 0.09 -16.77 19.33
C ILE A 69 1.12 -16.01 18.49
N LEU A 70 2.41 -16.18 18.77
CA LEU A 70 3.47 -15.56 17.98
C LEU A 70 3.47 -16.06 16.53
N PHE A 71 3.24 -17.37 16.34
CA PHE A 71 3.16 -17.96 14.99
C PHE A 71 1.97 -17.40 14.18
N ILE A 72 0.78 -17.30 14.80
CA ILE A 72 -0.39 -16.68 14.13
C ILE A 72 -0.12 -15.21 13.82
N GLY A 73 0.46 -14.47 14.76
CA GLY A 73 0.85 -13.07 14.54
C GLY A 73 1.81 -12.90 13.37
N LEU A 74 2.81 -13.79 13.26
CA LEU A 74 3.76 -13.80 12.15
C LEU A 74 3.08 -14.10 10.82
N LEU A 75 2.20 -15.10 10.77
CA LEU A 75 1.43 -15.42 9.56
C LEU A 75 0.57 -14.24 9.12
N PHE A 76 -0.10 -13.58 10.06
CA PHE A 76 -0.89 -12.40 9.77
C PHE A 76 -0.03 -11.27 9.22
N PHE A 77 1.12 -11.01 9.82
CA PHE A 77 2.06 -9.98 9.36
C PHE A 77 2.54 -10.23 7.93
N ILE A 78 2.89 -11.48 7.61
CA ILE A 78 3.29 -11.87 6.26
C ILE A 78 2.13 -11.70 5.27
N ALA A 79 0.91 -12.12 5.65
CA ALA A 79 -0.27 -11.96 4.81
C ALA A 79 -0.60 -10.49 4.56
N ALA A 80 -0.49 -9.63 5.57
CA ALA A 80 -0.70 -8.19 5.44
C ALA A 80 0.29 -7.56 4.45
N ILE A 81 1.58 -7.86 4.57
CA ILE A 81 2.60 -7.40 3.62
C ILE A 81 2.29 -7.89 2.20
N TYR A 82 1.90 -9.16 2.07
CA TYR A 82 1.58 -9.73 0.76
C TYR A 82 0.38 -9.02 0.11
N ILE A 83 -0.68 -8.74 0.85
CA ILE A 83 -1.84 -7.99 0.38
C ILE A 83 -1.43 -6.58 -0.03
N GLU A 84 -0.73 -5.86 0.83
CA GLU A 84 -0.29 -4.47 0.60
C GLU A 84 0.52 -4.35 -0.69
N VAL A 85 1.52 -5.20 -0.87
CA VAL A 85 2.37 -5.21 -2.07
C VAL A 85 1.56 -5.52 -3.33
N ASN A 86 0.64 -6.48 -3.28
CA ASN A 86 -0.20 -6.82 -4.44
C ASN A 86 -1.19 -5.73 -4.81
N MET A 87 -1.60 -4.90 -3.86
CA MET A 87 -2.49 -3.76 -4.09
C MET A 87 -1.75 -2.50 -4.55
N ALA A 88 -0.43 -2.47 -4.46
CA ALA A 88 0.39 -1.28 -4.73
C ALA A 88 0.17 -0.69 -6.14
N LEU A 89 -0.03 -1.52 -7.15
CA LEU A 89 -0.24 -1.09 -8.53
C LEU A 89 -1.72 -1.00 -8.94
N TRP A 90 -2.65 -1.26 -8.04
CA TRP A 90 -4.08 -1.25 -8.35
C TRP A 90 -4.58 0.12 -8.80
N PHE A 91 -4.28 1.16 -8.02
CA PHE A 91 -4.65 2.54 -8.39
C PHE A 91 -3.92 3.04 -9.65
N PRO A 92 -2.60 2.83 -9.83
CA PRO A 92 -1.92 3.07 -11.10
C PRO A 92 -2.59 2.41 -12.31
N ALA A 93 -3.02 1.15 -12.21
CA ALA A 93 -3.70 0.45 -13.29
C ALA A 93 -5.04 1.08 -13.65
N MET A 94 -5.83 1.50 -12.65
CA MET A 94 -7.09 2.23 -12.89
C MET A 94 -6.87 3.58 -13.55
N LEU A 95 -5.78 4.26 -13.21
CA LEU A 95 -5.50 5.62 -13.67
C LEU A 95 -4.90 5.64 -15.07
N VAL A 96 -3.92 4.79 -15.33
CA VAL A 96 -3.13 4.78 -16.58
C VAL A 96 -3.88 4.07 -17.71
N ASP A 97 -4.43 2.90 -17.45
CA ASP A 97 -5.11 2.08 -18.47
C ASP A 97 -6.63 2.29 -18.49
N HIS A 98 -7.15 3.18 -17.63
CA HIS A 98 -8.59 3.43 -17.50
C HIS A 98 -9.43 2.16 -17.26
N LEU A 99 -8.83 1.16 -16.62
CA LEU A 99 -9.48 -0.11 -16.32
C LEU A 99 -10.56 0.06 -15.25
N ASP A 100 -11.54 -0.83 -15.29
CA ASP A 100 -12.48 -1.02 -14.19
C ASP A 100 -11.79 -1.62 -12.95
N VAL A 101 -12.44 -1.55 -11.81
CA VAL A 101 -11.89 -1.93 -10.50
C VAL A 101 -11.32 -3.35 -10.49
N ILE A 102 -12.09 -4.30 -11.02
CA ILE A 102 -11.74 -5.73 -11.00
C ILE A 102 -10.60 -6.03 -11.97
N SER A 103 -10.66 -5.48 -13.17
CA SER A 103 -9.62 -5.66 -14.19
C SER A 103 -8.31 -5.01 -13.76
N ALA A 104 -8.37 -3.82 -13.16
CA ALA A 104 -7.21 -3.14 -12.58
C ALA A 104 -6.59 -3.94 -11.45
N PHE A 105 -7.41 -4.53 -10.56
CA PHE A 105 -6.92 -5.41 -9.49
C PHE A 105 -6.20 -6.65 -10.04
N LYS A 106 -6.81 -7.35 -11.00
CA LYS A 106 -6.19 -8.51 -11.66
C LYS A 106 -4.88 -8.13 -12.36
N ARG A 107 -4.86 -6.98 -13.01
CA ARG A 107 -3.66 -6.46 -13.69
C ARG A 107 -2.55 -6.15 -12.69
N SER A 108 -2.87 -5.45 -11.60
CA SER A 108 -1.93 -5.20 -10.51
C SER A 108 -1.30 -6.50 -10.02
N PHE A 109 -2.13 -7.47 -9.67
CA PHE A 109 -1.69 -8.77 -9.17
C PHE A 109 -0.76 -9.50 -10.16
N SER A 110 -1.09 -9.48 -11.45
CA SER A 110 -0.27 -10.13 -12.49
C SER A 110 1.12 -9.51 -12.62
N ILE A 111 1.21 -8.16 -12.59
CA ILE A 111 2.49 -7.45 -12.70
C ILE A 111 3.30 -7.62 -11.41
N VAL A 112 2.66 -7.46 -10.26
CA VAL A 112 3.31 -7.56 -8.95
C VAL A 112 3.87 -8.96 -8.73
N LYS A 113 3.16 -10.01 -9.10
CA LYS A 113 3.62 -11.40 -8.93
C LYS A 113 4.99 -11.64 -9.57
N LYS A 114 5.28 -11.01 -10.71
CA LYS A 114 6.58 -11.11 -11.40
C LYS A 114 7.68 -10.27 -10.72
N ASN A 115 7.29 -9.19 -10.05
CA ASN A 115 8.21 -8.17 -9.52
C ASN A 115 8.06 -7.97 -8.00
N PHE A 116 7.50 -8.95 -7.30
CA PHE A 116 7.15 -8.85 -5.88
C PHE A 116 8.28 -8.35 -4.99
N TRP A 117 9.45 -8.98 -5.10
CA TRP A 117 10.62 -8.64 -4.29
C TRP A 117 11.16 -7.24 -4.55
N MET A 118 11.07 -6.78 -5.80
CA MET A 118 11.50 -5.43 -6.17
C MET A 118 10.57 -4.38 -5.55
N ILE A 119 9.26 -4.54 -5.69
CA ILE A 119 8.27 -3.62 -5.11
C ILE A 119 8.37 -3.63 -3.59
N LEU A 120 8.44 -4.82 -2.97
CA LEU A 120 8.61 -4.97 -1.53
C LEU A 120 9.89 -4.29 -1.04
N GLY A 121 11.02 -4.54 -1.71
CA GLY A 121 12.32 -3.98 -1.33
C GLY A 121 12.33 -2.45 -1.36
N ILE A 122 11.78 -1.85 -2.42
CA ILE A 122 11.70 -0.40 -2.54
C ILE A 122 10.73 0.18 -1.50
N SER A 123 9.57 -0.46 -1.29
CA SER A 123 8.61 -0.02 -0.26
C SER A 123 9.23 -0.05 1.14
N LEU A 124 9.96 -1.12 1.48
CA LEU A 124 10.65 -1.23 2.75
C LEU A 124 11.76 -0.18 2.90
N LEU A 125 12.52 0.08 1.84
CA LEU A 125 13.59 1.08 1.85
C LEU A 125 13.02 2.48 2.08
N VAL A 126 11.97 2.86 1.35
CA VAL A 126 11.31 4.17 1.53
C VAL A 126 10.72 4.27 2.93
N SER A 127 10.07 3.23 3.43
CA SER A 127 9.52 3.20 4.80
C SER A 127 10.61 3.33 5.86
N LEU A 128 11.75 2.65 5.68
CA LEU A 128 12.88 2.73 6.61
C LEU A 128 13.45 4.15 6.66
N VAL A 129 13.74 4.73 5.50
CA VAL A 129 14.26 6.11 5.41
C VAL A 129 13.28 7.09 6.05
N SER A 130 11.97 6.96 5.72
CA SER A 130 10.93 7.80 6.30
C SER A 130 10.84 7.67 7.82
N SER A 131 10.96 6.46 8.34
CA SER A 131 10.93 6.20 9.79
C SER A 131 12.13 6.81 10.50
N LEU A 132 13.33 6.70 9.91
CA LEU A 132 14.54 7.31 10.46
C LEU A 132 14.42 8.84 10.50
N VAL A 133 13.95 9.45 9.42
CA VAL A 133 13.75 10.92 9.39
C VAL A 133 12.66 11.34 10.37
N ASN A 134 11.54 10.60 10.46
CA ASN A 134 10.50 10.88 11.45
C ASN A 134 11.03 10.75 12.89
N LEU A 135 11.91 9.80 13.17
CA LEU A 135 12.54 9.67 14.49
C LEU A 135 13.33 10.93 14.83
N ILE A 136 14.13 11.45 13.90
CA ILE A 136 14.88 12.71 14.09
C ILE A 136 13.92 13.89 14.29
N LEU A 137 12.88 13.98 13.46
CA LEU A 137 11.89 15.06 13.54
C LEU A 137 11.01 14.98 14.80
N SER A 138 10.90 13.82 15.44
CA SER A 138 10.09 13.64 16.66
C SER A 138 10.51 14.52 17.82
N VAL A 139 11.77 14.97 17.84
CA VAL A 139 12.27 15.97 18.81
C VAL A 139 11.45 17.27 18.77
N PHE A 140 10.98 17.67 17.57
CA PHE A 140 10.14 18.86 17.42
C PHE A 140 8.68 18.63 17.87
N GLY A 141 8.28 17.36 18.11
CA GLY A 141 6.96 17.01 18.61
C GLY A 141 6.60 17.61 19.98
N ILE A 142 7.62 18.03 20.74
CA ILE A 142 7.46 18.69 22.04
C ILE A 142 6.76 20.06 21.89
N ILE A 143 6.85 20.70 20.71
CA ILE A 143 6.27 22.02 20.46
C ILE A 143 4.85 21.82 19.90
N PRO A 144 3.79 22.17 20.67
CA PRO A 144 2.41 22.05 20.20
C PRO A 144 2.21 22.82 18.87
N LEU A 145 1.38 22.30 17.98
CA LEU A 145 1.04 22.87 16.68
C LEU A 145 2.19 22.82 15.66
N ILE A 146 3.36 23.37 15.94
CA ILE A 146 4.54 23.33 15.04
C ILE A 146 5.03 21.89 14.90
N GLY A 147 5.13 21.14 16.01
CA GLY A 147 5.55 19.74 15.99
C GLY A 147 4.61 18.87 15.17
N SER A 148 3.30 19.05 15.27
CA SER A 148 2.32 18.31 14.48
C SER A 148 2.47 18.55 12.98
N ILE A 149 2.74 19.80 12.58
CA ILE A 149 2.96 20.15 11.17
C ILE A 149 4.26 19.49 10.67
N ILE A 150 5.37 19.61 11.41
CA ILE A 150 6.66 19.03 11.04
C ILE A 150 6.55 17.51 10.91
N LEU A 151 5.92 16.85 11.88
CA LEU A 151 5.76 15.39 11.88
C LEU A 151 4.87 14.87 10.74
N SER A 152 3.97 15.68 10.20
CA SER A 152 3.12 15.32 9.07
C SER A 152 3.82 15.44 7.71
N ILE A 153 4.93 16.17 7.61
CA ILE A 153 5.65 16.43 6.34
C ILE A 153 6.22 15.11 5.79
N MET A 154 6.97 14.35 6.60
CA MET A 154 7.64 13.15 6.09
C MET A 154 6.70 12.04 5.61
N PRO A 155 5.64 11.66 6.34
CA PRO A 155 4.66 10.71 5.82
C PRO A 155 4.02 11.17 4.51
N THR A 156 3.74 12.47 4.39
CA THR A 156 3.16 13.05 3.17
C THR A 156 4.12 12.95 1.99
N VAL A 157 5.38 13.34 2.18
CA VAL A 157 6.43 13.24 1.14
C VAL A 157 6.66 11.79 0.76
N SER A 158 6.71 10.89 1.71
CA SER A 158 6.90 9.45 1.46
C SER A 158 5.75 8.85 0.67
N THR A 159 4.51 9.18 1.02
CA THR A 159 3.32 8.73 0.28
C THR A 159 3.35 9.25 -1.15
N PHE A 160 3.74 10.52 -1.34
CA PHE A 160 3.89 11.10 -2.67
C PHE A 160 4.97 10.38 -3.50
N LEU A 161 6.16 10.17 -2.93
CA LEU A 161 7.25 9.46 -3.60
C LEU A 161 6.86 8.03 -3.98
N MET A 162 6.19 7.32 -3.08
CA MET A 162 5.69 5.96 -3.37
C MET A 162 4.66 5.97 -4.49
N MET A 163 3.75 6.94 -4.50
CA MET A 163 2.75 7.05 -5.58
C MET A 163 3.41 7.32 -6.93
N VAL A 164 4.40 8.22 -6.98
CA VAL A 164 5.18 8.50 -8.19
C VAL A 164 5.92 7.25 -8.65
N PHE A 165 6.60 6.57 -7.72
CA PHE A 165 7.30 5.31 -8.03
C PHE A 165 6.35 4.27 -8.61
N TYR A 166 5.20 4.01 -7.97
CA TYR A 166 4.25 3.01 -8.47
C TYR A 166 3.67 3.36 -9.84
N LEU A 167 3.43 4.64 -10.13
CA LEU A 167 2.99 5.09 -11.45
C LEU A 167 4.07 4.90 -12.50
N MET A 168 5.31 5.26 -12.22
CA MET A 168 6.44 5.08 -13.14
C MET A 168 6.70 3.59 -13.39
N PHE A 169 6.75 2.81 -12.31
CA PHE A 169 6.95 1.38 -12.38
C PHE A 169 5.84 0.68 -13.18
N TYR A 170 4.59 1.06 -12.95
CA TYR A 170 3.46 0.52 -13.71
C TYR A 170 3.58 0.83 -15.21
N LYS A 171 3.94 2.05 -15.57
CA LYS A 171 4.12 2.46 -16.98
C LYS A 171 5.24 1.67 -17.66
N ASP A 172 6.36 1.45 -16.98
CA ASP A 172 7.48 0.67 -17.49
C ASP A 172 7.08 -0.80 -17.69
N GLN A 173 6.50 -1.43 -16.70
CA GLN A 173 6.09 -2.84 -16.76
C GLN A 173 4.91 -3.09 -17.72
N ARG A 174 4.06 -2.11 -17.95
CA ARG A 174 2.97 -2.19 -18.92
C ARG A 174 3.51 -2.45 -20.34
N ILE A 175 4.56 -1.77 -20.73
CA ILE A 175 5.19 -1.93 -22.05
C ILE A 175 5.67 -3.38 -22.21
N ASN A 176 6.40 -3.89 -21.22
CA ASN A 176 6.93 -5.25 -21.24
C ASN A 176 5.83 -6.33 -21.25
N TYR A 177 4.66 -6.02 -20.70
CA TYR A 177 3.53 -6.96 -20.67
C TYR A 177 2.85 -7.10 -22.03
N PHE A 178 2.69 -6.01 -22.79
CA PHE A 178 2.08 -6.04 -24.12
C PHE A 178 2.95 -6.70 -25.19
N TYR A 179 4.26 -6.79 -25.00
CA TYR A 179 5.16 -7.49 -25.92
C TYR A 179 5.26 -9.00 -25.66
N GLN A 180 4.60 -9.52 -24.61
CA GLN A 180 4.64 -10.95 -24.25
C GLN A 180 3.33 -11.70 -24.55
N GLU A 181 2.26 -11.01 -24.96
CA GLU A 181 1.03 -11.55 -25.53
C GLU A 181 1.09 -11.54 -27.06
#